data_5b945d4325d8b30cf6970df551905b24
#
_entry.id   5b945d4325d8b30cf6970df551905b24
#
_cell.length_a   1.000
_cell.length_b   1.000
_cell.length_c   1.000
_cell.angle_alpha   90.00
_cell.angle_beta   90.00
_cell.angle_gamma   90.00
#
_symmetry.space_group_name_H-M   'P 1'
#
loop_
_entity.id
_entity.type
_entity.pdbx_description
1 polymer ?
#
loop_
_entity_poly.entity_id
_entity_poly.type
_entity_poly.pdbx_seq_one_letter_code
_entity_poly.pdbx_strand_id
1 'polypeptide(L)'
;MRRGRLTEGGIFHVYNRGADKREIFRDSDDYLRFIHALYEFNDEDPVGNMTYGFAKNPTRISMVDFRGVPSLKPKHPEKLLVDVLAFTLMSNHFHLLLKQRKEDGVMKFMQKIGAGYALYFNEKNKRSGVLFQGRFKAVEVTNNEHLLHLPYYIHTNPLDLNTDGVDEIKFLDSYRWSSHMDYCGWRNFPSVTQREFLLEFFDGEKNYRKSIAKWVKERSKNLRKIRDVALEEFAIFFFVITFGSQLLLSVD
;
A
#
# COMPACT_ATOMS: atom_id res chain seq x y z
N MET A 1 10.00 -24.84 1.42
CA MET A 1 9.71 -24.30 2.77
C MET A 1 8.20 -24.17 2.93
N ARG A 2 7.61 -24.84 3.93
CA ARG A 2 6.23 -24.58 4.35
C ARG A 2 6.22 -23.17 4.95
N ARG A 3 5.55 -22.21 4.33
CA ARG A 3 5.30 -20.90 4.94
C ARG A 3 4.50 -21.12 6.20
N GLY A 4 4.97 -20.58 7.33
CA GLY A 4 4.21 -20.54 8.57
C GLY A 4 2.83 -19.92 8.30
N ARG A 5 1.82 -20.43 9.00
CA ARG A 5 0.46 -19.88 8.96
C ARG A 5 0.54 -18.46 9.50
N LEU A 6 0.01 -17.48 8.78
CA LEU A 6 -0.05 -16.09 9.27
C LEU A 6 -0.93 -16.08 10.53
N THR A 7 -0.40 -15.54 11.62
CA THR A 7 -1.07 -15.57 12.94
C THR A 7 -2.25 -14.60 12.99
N GLU A 8 -3.37 -14.99 13.59
CA GLU A 8 -4.48 -14.09 13.87
C GLU A 8 -4.02 -12.95 14.80
N GLY A 9 -4.44 -11.72 14.51
CA GLY A 9 -3.96 -10.54 15.20
C GLY A 9 -2.56 -10.08 14.80
N GLY A 10 -1.80 -10.89 14.03
CA GLY A 10 -0.47 -10.53 13.53
C GLY A 10 -0.52 -9.33 12.57
N ILE A 11 0.55 -8.54 12.59
CA ILE A 11 0.72 -7.39 11.70
C ILE A 11 1.76 -7.75 10.64
N PHE A 12 1.46 -7.43 9.39
CA PHE A 12 2.28 -7.81 8.25
C PHE A 12 2.54 -6.61 7.33
N HIS A 13 3.80 -6.42 6.97
CA HIS A 13 4.15 -5.59 5.83
C HIS A 13 3.99 -6.40 4.56
N VAL A 14 3.04 -6.00 3.73
CA VAL A 14 2.68 -6.69 2.49
C VAL A 14 3.01 -5.82 1.30
N TYR A 15 3.65 -6.40 0.29
CA TYR A 15 4.03 -5.70 -0.93
C TYR A 15 4.06 -6.60 -2.15
N ASN A 16 3.91 -5.99 -3.32
CA ASN A 16 4.12 -6.65 -4.61
C ASN A 16 4.47 -5.60 -5.66
N ARG A 17 5.00 -6.06 -6.79
CA ARG A 17 5.32 -5.18 -7.91
C ARG A 17 4.92 -5.79 -9.25
N GLY A 18 4.90 -4.95 -10.28
CA GLY A 18 4.68 -5.40 -11.66
C GLY A 18 5.75 -6.35 -12.15
N ALA A 19 5.34 -7.36 -12.94
CA ALA A 19 6.26 -8.23 -13.65
C ALA A 19 7.22 -7.38 -14.51
N ASP A 20 8.49 -7.74 -14.51
CA ASP A 20 9.55 -6.98 -15.23
C ASP A 20 9.62 -5.50 -14.84
N LYS A 21 9.29 -5.19 -13.57
CA LYS A 21 9.23 -3.81 -13.04
C LYS A 21 8.25 -2.88 -13.77
N ARG A 22 7.31 -3.42 -14.55
CA ARG A 22 6.33 -2.63 -15.30
C ARG A 22 5.44 -1.80 -14.38
N GLU A 23 4.96 -0.70 -14.91
CA GLU A 23 3.92 0.09 -14.27
C GLU A 23 2.64 -0.72 -14.12
N ILE A 24 2.10 -0.70 -12.92
CA ILE A 24 0.81 -1.28 -12.57
C ILE A 24 -0.23 -0.20 -12.25
N PHE A 25 0.20 1.06 -12.14
CA PHE A 25 -0.64 2.25 -12.04
C PHE A 25 -0.14 3.26 -13.08
N ARG A 26 -0.91 3.47 -14.16
CA ARG A 26 -0.54 4.34 -15.29
C ARG A 26 -1.20 5.70 -15.22
N ASP A 27 -2.37 5.75 -14.62
CA ASP A 27 -3.17 6.97 -14.47
C ASP A 27 -3.96 6.96 -13.16
N SER A 28 -4.61 8.06 -12.86
CA SER A 28 -5.39 8.25 -11.64
C SER A 28 -6.49 7.19 -11.46
N ASP A 29 -7.07 6.69 -12.53
CA ASP A 29 -8.14 5.69 -12.48
C ASP A 29 -7.60 4.34 -11.96
N ASP A 30 -6.37 3.98 -12.33
CA ASP A 30 -5.71 2.77 -11.85
C ASP A 30 -5.49 2.84 -10.33
N TYR A 31 -4.98 3.98 -9.84
CA TYR A 31 -4.81 4.20 -8.40
C TYR A 31 -6.14 4.15 -7.65
N LEU A 32 -7.13 4.88 -8.12
CA LEU A 32 -8.46 4.91 -7.51
C LEU A 32 -9.11 3.52 -7.51
N ARG A 33 -8.96 2.77 -8.61
CA ARG A 33 -9.47 1.41 -8.71
C ARG A 33 -8.84 0.48 -7.68
N PHE A 34 -7.53 0.60 -7.44
CA PHE A 34 -6.84 -0.20 -6.44
C PHE A 34 -7.26 0.21 -5.02
N ILE A 35 -7.31 1.51 -4.72
CA ILE A 35 -7.77 2.05 -3.42
C ILE A 35 -9.21 1.62 -3.13
N HIS A 36 -10.08 1.67 -4.14
CA HIS A 36 -11.44 1.16 -4.01
C HIS A 36 -11.46 -0.36 -3.75
N ALA A 37 -10.56 -1.11 -4.39
CA ALA A 37 -10.42 -2.55 -4.13
C ALA A 37 -9.94 -2.84 -2.70
N LEU A 38 -9.06 -2.01 -2.11
CA LEU A 38 -8.67 -2.13 -0.70
C LEU A 38 -9.88 -2.04 0.24
N TYR A 39 -10.87 -1.22 -0.11
CA TYR A 39 -12.12 -1.11 0.65
C TYR A 39 -13.06 -2.27 0.34
N GLU A 40 -13.43 -2.48 -0.93
CA GLU A 40 -14.49 -3.41 -1.33
C GLU A 40 -14.12 -4.87 -1.10
N PHE A 41 -12.87 -5.27 -1.35
CA PHE A 41 -12.42 -6.66 -1.19
C PHE A 41 -12.10 -7.04 0.26
N ASN A 42 -12.10 -6.08 1.18
CA ASN A 42 -11.89 -6.33 2.61
C ASN A 42 -13.19 -6.82 3.26
N ASP A 43 -13.64 -7.98 2.84
CA ASP A 43 -14.88 -8.60 3.31
C ASP A 43 -14.79 -10.12 3.15
N GLU A 44 -15.37 -10.89 4.06
CA GLU A 44 -15.48 -12.35 3.94
C GLU A 44 -16.36 -12.75 2.78
N ASP A 45 -17.45 -12.01 2.56
CA ASP A 45 -18.41 -12.31 1.52
C ASP A 45 -17.78 -12.12 0.11
N PRO A 46 -18.23 -12.90 -0.87
CA PRO A 46 -17.86 -12.66 -2.25
C PRO A 46 -18.27 -11.24 -2.68
N VAL A 47 -17.35 -10.50 -3.23
CA VAL A 47 -17.68 -9.20 -3.82
C VAL A 47 -18.41 -9.47 -5.14
N GLY A 48 -19.63 -8.96 -5.26
CA GLY A 48 -20.40 -9.00 -6.51
C GLY A 48 -19.63 -8.36 -7.67
N ASN A 49 -20.12 -8.54 -8.87
CA ASN A 49 -19.43 -8.24 -10.13
C ASN A 49 -18.97 -6.75 -10.23
N MET A 50 -17.87 -6.40 -9.58
CA MET A 50 -17.29 -5.05 -9.60
C MET A 50 -16.92 -4.60 -11.01
N THR A 51 -16.44 -5.53 -11.85
CA THR A 51 -16.07 -5.26 -13.24
C THR A 51 -17.27 -4.75 -14.05
N TYR A 52 -18.45 -5.33 -13.81
CA TYR A 52 -19.66 -4.93 -14.51
C TYR A 52 -20.15 -3.52 -14.13
N GLY A 53 -20.02 -3.15 -12.85
CA GLY A 53 -20.38 -1.81 -12.38
C GLY A 53 -19.46 -0.72 -12.95
N PHE A 54 -18.17 -1.02 -13.10
CA PHE A 54 -17.16 -0.11 -13.66
C PHE A 54 -17.26 0.01 -15.19
N ALA A 55 -17.47 -1.10 -15.92
CA ALA A 55 -17.61 -1.10 -17.36
C ALA A 55 -18.86 -0.33 -17.85
N LYS A 56 -19.96 -0.34 -17.07
CA LYS A 56 -21.20 0.37 -17.43
C LYS A 56 -21.21 1.88 -17.12
N ASN A 57 -20.40 2.34 -16.17
CA ASN A 57 -20.36 3.75 -15.77
C ASN A 57 -18.93 4.17 -15.40
N PRO A 58 -18.02 4.34 -16.37
CA PRO A 58 -16.66 4.82 -16.10
C PRO A 58 -16.65 6.21 -15.44
N THR A 59 -17.62 7.06 -15.74
CA THR A 59 -17.82 8.38 -15.12
C THR A 59 -18.13 8.30 -13.62
N ARG A 60 -18.64 7.18 -13.13
CA ARG A 60 -18.92 6.98 -11.71
C ARG A 60 -17.67 6.79 -10.85
N ILE A 61 -16.54 6.41 -11.46
CA ILE A 61 -15.26 6.26 -10.79
C ILE A 61 -14.54 7.61 -10.68
N SER A 62 -14.59 8.41 -11.73
CA SER A 62 -14.02 9.77 -11.72
C SER A 62 -14.78 10.73 -10.81
N MET A 63 -16.06 10.42 -10.50
CA MET A 63 -16.91 11.17 -9.58
C MET A 63 -16.92 10.63 -8.16
N VAL A 64 -16.19 9.56 -7.85
CA VAL A 64 -15.92 9.17 -6.47
C VAL A 64 -14.87 10.14 -5.92
N ASP A 65 -15.29 11.37 -5.77
CA ASP A 65 -14.71 12.28 -4.81
C ASP A 65 -14.93 11.63 -3.45
N PHE A 66 -13.90 10.92 -2.95
CA PHE A 66 -13.92 10.30 -1.62
C PHE A 66 -14.20 11.31 -0.51
N ARG A 67 -14.26 12.60 -0.81
CA ARG A 67 -14.69 13.68 0.07
C ARG A 67 -16.20 13.80 0.26
N GLY A 68 -17.00 13.04 -0.49
CA GLY A 68 -18.45 13.24 -0.46
C GLY A 68 -19.31 12.08 -0.92
N VAL A 69 -18.80 10.83 -1.02
CA VAL A 69 -19.67 9.69 -1.34
C VAL A 69 -20.53 9.33 -0.14
N PRO A 70 -21.84 9.66 -0.17
CA PRO A 70 -22.79 9.00 0.71
C PRO A 70 -22.85 7.55 0.26
N SER A 71 -22.40 6.64 1.12
CA SER A 71 -22.61 5.22 1.00
C SER A 71 -21.70 4.42 0.05
N LEU A 72 -20.42 4.38 0.32
CA LEU A 72 -19.88 3.03 0.49
C LEU A 72 -20.66 2.45 1.68
N LYS A 73 -21.44 1.37 1.49
CA LYS A 73 -22.16 0.72 2.60
C LYS A 73 -21.15 0.53 3.72
N PRO A 74 -21.42 1.01 4.95
CA PRO A 74 -20.49 0.80 6.04
C PRO A 74 -20.18 -0.69 6.13
N LYS A 75 -18.90 -1.04 6.05
CA LYS A 75 -18.46 -2.42 6.21
C LYS A 75 -18.82 -2.86 7.62
N HIS A 76 -19.36 -4.05 7.74
CA HIS A 76 -19.58 -4.68 9.03
C HIS A 76 -18.21 -5.08 9.61
N PRO A 77 -17.78 -4.50 10.75
CA PRO A 77 -16.43 -4.75 11.30
C PRO A 77 -16.14 -6.25 11.50
N GLU A 78 -17.17 -7.03 11.81
CA GLU A 78 -17.06 -8.47 12.02
C GLU A 78 -16.76 -9.27 10.73
N LYS A 79 -17.00 -8.68 9.55
CA LYS A 79 -16.74 -9.30 8.25
C LYS A 79 -15.40 -8.90 7.64
N LEU A 80 -14.69 -7.96 8.24
CA LEU A 80 -13.39 -7.52 7.72
C LEU A 80 -12.36 -8.65 7.81
N LEU A 81 -11.64 -8.87 6.73
CA LEU A 81 -10.53 -9.82 6.65
C LEU A 81 -9.28 -9.29 7.34
N VAL A 82 -9.03 -7.98 7.20
CA VAL A 82 -7.85 -7.29 7.74
C VAL A 82 -8.21 -5.86 8.20
N ASP A 83 -7.39 -5.28 9.06
CA ASP A 83 -7.31 -3.84 9.21
C ASP A 83 -6.20 -3.34 8.25
N VAL A 84 -6.52 -2.41 7.37
CA VAL A 84 -5.53 -1.71 6.55
C VAL A 84 -4.98 -0.57 7.40
N LEU A 85 -3.79 -0.74 7.97
CA LEU A 85 -3.19 0.26 8.86
C LEU A 85 -2.57 1.41 8.08
N ALA A 86 -1.77 1.12 7.06
CA ALA A 86 -1.15 2.12 6.19
C ALA A 86 -0.97 1.59 4.77
N PHE A 87 -0.87 2.48 3.79
CA PHE A 87 -0.56 2.10 2.41
C PHE A 87 0.18 3.19 1.65
N THR A 88 0.90 2.77 0.62
CA THR A 88 1.43 3.62 -0.45
C THR A 88 1.43 2.86 -1.76
N LEU A 89 0.96 3.51 -2.83
CA LEU A 89 0.94 2.99 -4.18
C LEU A 89 1.95 3.76 -5.03
N MET A 90 2.93 3.06 -5.58
CA MET A 90 3.95 3.59 -6.50
C MET A 90 3.63 3.14 -7.92
N SER A 91 4.10 3.81 -8.95
CA SER A 91 3.73 3.47 -10.35
C SER A 91 3.84 1.99 -10.69
N ASN A 92 4.84 1.29 -10.15
CA ASN A 92 5.14 -0.11 -10.46
C ASN A 92 5.04 -1.08 -9.28
N HIS A 93 4.73 -0.62 -8.06
CA HIS A 93 4.61 -1.45 -6.87
C HIS A 93 3.72 -0.79 -5.82
N PHE A 94 3.41 -1.54 -4.75
CA PHE A 94 2.69 -1.02 -3.60
C PHE A 94 3.21 -1.61 -2.29
N HIS A 95 3.00 -0.87 -1.20
CA HIS A 95 3.23 -1.29 0.17
C HIS A 95 1.96 -1.13 0.98
N LEU A 96 1.62 -2.15 1.76
CA LEU A 96 0.49 -2.17 2.69
C LEU A 96 1.00 -2.60 4.06
N LEU A 97 0.49 -2.00 5.12
CA LEU A 97 0.62 -2.50 6.48
C LEU A 97 -0.74 -3.03 6.91
N LEU A 98 -0.83 -4.33 7.13
CA LEU A 98 -2.08 -5.03 7.38
C LEU A 98 -2.05 -5.74 8.73
N LYS A 99 -3.11 -5.61 9.53
CA LYS A 99 -3.33 -6.43 10.72
C LYS A 99 -4.37 -7.50 10.40
N GLN A 100 -4.04 -8.76 10.62
CA GLN A 100 -4.93 -9.88 10.33
C GLN A 100 -6.06 -9.98 11.35
N ARG A 101 -7.31 -9.97 10.90
CA ARG A 101 -8.50 -10.09 11.75
C ARG A 101 -9.11 -11.49 11.78
N LYS A 102 -8.89 -12.24 10.72
CA LYS A 102 -9.48 -13.56 10.50
C LYS A 102 -8.40 -14.55 10.10
N GLU A 103 -8.64 -15.82 10.32
CA GLU A 103 -7.77 -16.88 9.81
C GLU A 103 -7.60 -16.75 8.29
N ASP A 104 -6.34 -16.74 7.84
CA ASP A 104 -5.96 -16.51 6.45
C ASP A 104 -6.46 -15.18 5.84
N GLY A 105 -6.84 -14.20 6.69
CA GLY A 105 -7.44 -12.93 6.25
C GLY A 105 -6.55 -12.16 5.28
N VAL A 106 -5.25 -12.03 5.58
CA VAL A 106 -4.28 -11.36 4.67
C VAL A 106 -4.20 -12.11 3.34
N MET A 107 -4.16 -13.44 3.37
CA MET A 107 -4.07 -14.25 2.14
C MET A 107 -5.32 -14.09 1.27
N LYS A 108 -6.51 -14.23 1.88
CA LYS A 108 -7.81 -14.09 1.19
C LYS A 108 -7.95 -12.68 0.60
N PHE A 109 -7.61 -11.66 1.38
CA PHE A 109 -7.66 -10.27 0.96
C PHE A 109 -6.75 -10.00 -0.24
N MET A 110 -5.49 -10.41 -0.16
CA MET A 110 -4.51 -10.19 -1.23
C MET A 110 -4.81 -11.02 -2.50
N GLN A 111 -5.44 -12.19 -2.36
CA GLN A 111 -5.93 -12.96 -3.52
C GLN A 111 -7.04 -12.21 -4.25
N LYS A 112 -8.04 -11.67 -3.51
CA LYS A 112 -9.12 -10.88 -4.11
C LYS A 112 -8.57 -9.64 -4.83
N ILE A 113 -7.67 -8.89 -4.19
CA ILE A 113 -7.03 -7.70 -4.79
C ILE A 113 -6.23 -8.10 -6.02
N GLY A 114 -5.35 -9.09 -5.90
CA GLY A 114 -4.47 -9.51 -6.98
C GLY A 114 -5.24 -9.96 -8.22
N ALA A 115 -6.27 -10.80 -8.05
CA ALA A 115 -7.11 -11.28 -9.15
C ALA A 115 -7.97 -10.13 -9.74
N GLY A 116 -8.67 -9.40 -8.90
CA GLY A 116 -9.60 -8.36 -9.35
C GLY A 116 -8.89 -7.19 -10.03
N TYR A 117 -7.75 -6.76 -9.49
CA TYR A 117 -6.99 -5.68 -10.08
C TYR A 117 -6.27 -6.10 -11.37
N ALA A 118 -5.70 -7.31 -11.42
CA ALA A 118 -5.07 -7.81 -12.64
C ALA A 118 -6.08 -7.97 -13.80
N LEU A 119 -7.29 -8.44 -13.51
CA LEU A 119 -8.37 -8.52 -14.50
C LEU A 119 -8.71 -7.12 -15.04
N TYR A 120 -9.00 -6.17 -14.16
CA TYR A 120 -9.29 -4.78 -14.54
C TYR A 120 -8.17 -4.19 -15.42
N PHE A 121 -6.91 -4.29 -14.95
CA PHE A 121 -5.77 -3.70 -15.66
C PHE A 121 -5.57 -4.32 -17.06
N ASN A 122 -5.73 -5.65 -17.16
CA ASN A 122 -5.62 -6.36 -18.43
C ASN A 122 -6.74 -5.98 -19.40
N GLU A 123 -7.99 -5.90 -18.95
CA GLU A 123 -9.12 -5.47 -19.76
C GLU A 123 -8.93 -4.02 -20.25
N LYS A 124 -8.64 -3.09 -19.34
CA LYS A 124 -8.39 -1.67 -19.65
C LYS A 124 -7.30 -1.49 -20.70
N ASN A 125 -6.21 -2.25 -20.57
CA ASN A 125 -5.03 -2.10 -21.42
C ASN A 125 -4.99 -3.11 -22.59
N LYS A 126 -6.07 -3.85 -22.85
CA LYS A 126 -6.19 -4.86 -23.92
C LYS A 126 -5.00 -5.83 -23.94
N ARG A 127 -4.60 -6.31 -22.77
CA ARG A 127 -3.48 -7.22 -22.60
C ARG A 127 -3.89 -8.51 -21.91
N SER A 128 -3.06 -9.54 -22.01
CA SER A 128 -3.18 -10.82 -21.33
C SER A 128 -1.93 -11.13 -20.51
N GLY A 129 -2.00 -12.19 -19.70
CA GLY A 129 -0.89 -12.68 -18.90
C GLY A 129 -0.78 -12.00 -17.52
N VAL A 130 0.29 -12.34 -16.81
CA VAL A 130 0.50 -11.92 -15.44
C VAL A 130 0.79 -10.41 -15.34
N LEU A 131 0.19 -9.77 -14.34
CA LEU A 131 0.45 -8.37 -14.02
C LEU A 131 1.57 -8.23 -12.98
N PHE A 132 1.50 -9.02 -11.92
CA PHE A 132 2.43 -8.96 -10.80
C PHE A 132 3.58 -9.95 -10.93
N GLN A 133 4.73 -9.63 -10.31
CA GLN A 133 5.90 -10.50 -10.25
C GLN A 133 5.68 -11.66 -9.27
N GLY A 134 4.75 -12.56 -9.61
CA GLY A 134 4.39 -13.68 -8.75
C GLY A 134 3.49 -13.31 -7.58
N ARG A 135 3.55 -14.12 -6.51
CA ARG A 135 2.74 -13.91 -5.31
C ARG A 135 3.24 -12.68 -4.53
N PHE A 136 2.33 -12.01 -3.82
CA PHE A 136 2.71 -10.95 -2.88
C PHE A 136 3.69 -11.46 -1.81
N LYS A 137 4.50 -10.58 -1.29
CA LYS A 137 5.36 -10.83 -0.14
C LYS A 137 4.66 -10.34 1.12
N ALA A 138 4.83 -11.05 2.22
CA ALA A 138 4.33 -10.66 3.53
C ALA A 138 5.43 -10.94 4.56
N VAL A 139 5.84 -9.91 5.28
CA VAL A 139 6.83 -9.96 6.36
C VAL A 139 6.12 -9.64 7.66
N GLU A 140 6.20 -10.54 8.62
CA GLU A 140 5.58 -10.35 9.92
C GLU A 140 6.34 -9.30 10.75
N VAL A 141 5.59 -8.41 11.38
CA VAL A 141 6.12 -7.39 12.29
C VAL A 141 6.15 -7.97 13.68
N THR A 142 7.32 -8.38 14.14
CA THR A 142 7.49 -9.14 15.38
C THR A 142 7.84 -8.29 16.60
N ASN A 143 8.15 -7.00 16.42
CA ASN A 143 8.50 -6.10 17.52
C ASN A 143 7.93 -4.69 17.34
N ASN A 144 7.78 -4.00 18.46
CA ASN A 144 7.17 -2.66 18.50
C ASN A 144 8.04 -1.59 17.81
N GLU A 145 9.37 -1.69 17.89
CA GLU A 145 10.25 -0.73 17.22
C GLU A 145 10.05 -0.78 15.69
N HIS A 146 10.00 -1.98 15.14
CA HIS A 146 9.71 -2.19 13.72
C HIS A 146 8.31 -1.66 13.35
N LEU A 147 7.30 -1.94 14.19
CA LEU A 147 5.93 -1.46 13.98
C LEU A 147 5.87 0.08 13.90
N LEU A 148 6.58 0.80 14.76
CA LEU A 148 6.59 2.26 14.79
C LEU A 148 7.33 2.87 13.59
N HIS A 149 8.31 2.18 13.02
CA HIS A 149 9.09 2.66 11.89
C HIS A 149 8.43 2.40 10.53
N LEU A 150 7.65 1.32 10.40
CA LEU A 150 7.04 0.94 9.13
C LEU A 150 6.08 1.98 8.53
N PRO A 151 5.21 2.67 9.27
CA PRO A 151 4.37 3.71 8.70
C PRO A 151 5.20 4.84 8.07
N TYR A 152 6.30 5.25 8.69
CA TYR A 152 7.19 6.25 8.11
C TYR A 152 7.86 5.73 6.84
N TYR A 153 8.38 4.50 6.88
CA TYR A 153 8.95 3.86 5.69
C TYR A 153 7.94 3.81 4.55
N ILE A 154 6.72 3.32 4.80
CA ILE A 154 5.67 3.21 3.78
C ILE A 154 5.31 4.59 3.23
N HIS A 155 5.10 5.59 4.09
CA HIS A 155 4.67 6.91 3.68
C HIS A 155 5.79 7.76 3.03
N THR A 156 7.06 7.42 3.25
CA THR A 156 8.20 8.13 2.61
C THR A 156 8.69 7.46 1.33
N ASN A 157 8.14 6.30 0.93
CA ASN A 157 8.47 5.67 -0.36
C ASN A 157 8.31 6.62 -1.56
N PRO A 158 7.29 7.50 -1.64
CA PRO A 158 7.13 8.41 -2.76
C PRO A 158 8.29 9.40 -2.96
N LEU A 159 9.14 9.62 -1.96
CA LEU A 159 10.30 10.49 -2.11
C LEU A 159 11.29 10.01 -3.18
N ASP A 160 11.27 8.73 -3.53
CA ASP A 160 12.06 8.20 -4.66
C ASP A 160 11.58 8.73 -6.02
N LEU A 161 10.39 9.34 -6.09
CA LEU A 161 9.84 10.00 -7.28
C LEU A 161 10.10 11.51 -7.29
N ASN A 162 10.64 12.09 -6.22
CA ASN A 162 10.90 13.53 -6.10
C ASN A 162 12.21 13.91 -6.82
N THR A 163 12.19 13.85 -8.14
CA THR A 163 13.35 14.18 -8.99
C THR A 163 13.57 15.67 -9.17
N ASP A 164 12.53 16.48 -8.94
CA ASP A 164 12.52 17.93 -9.21
C ASP A 164 13.05 18.76 -8.03
N GLY A 165 13.50 18.10 -6.94
CA GLY A 165 14.07 18.76 -5.77
C GLY A 165 13.07 19.60 -4.97
N VAL A 166 11.78 19.28 -5.08
CA VAL A 166 10.74 19.87 -4.22
C VAL A 166 11.03 19.50 -2.77
N ASP A 167 10.73 20.41 -1.83
CA ASP A 167 10.81 20.09 -0.40
C ASP A 167 10.10 18.76 -0.11
N GLU A 168 10.83 17.83 0.52
CA GLU A 168 10.39 16.43 0.71
C GLU A 168 9.04 16.34 1.45
N ILE A 169 8.83 17.20 2.45
CA ILE A 169 7.56 17.21 3.21
C ILE A 169 6.42 17.74 2.34
N LYS A 170 6.65 18.82 1.59
CA LYS A 170 5.64 19.34 0.65
C LYS A 170 5.30 18.32 -0.43
N PHE A 171 6.29 17.57 -0.90
CA PHE A 171 6.09 16.51 -1.87
C PHE A 171 5.19 15.40 -1.27
N LEU A 172 5.50 14.90 -0.06
CA LEU A 172 4.68 13.90 0.62
C LEU A 172 3.26 14.40 0.89
N ASP A 173 3.12 15.64 1.32
CA ASP A 173 1.84 16.28 1.60
C ASP A 173 0.97 16.42 0.33
N SER A 174 1.57 16.42 -0.85
CA SER A 174 0.87 16.45 -2.15
C SER A 174 0.63 15.07 -2.76
N TYR A 175 1.33 14.02 -2.29
CA TYR A 175 1.24 12.69 -2.86
C TYR A 175 -0.01 11.94 -2.37
N ARG A 176 -1.09 12.05 -3.15
CA ARG A 176 -2.40 11.52 -2.75
C ARG A 176 -2.53 10.00 -2.76
N TRP A 177 -1.62 9.26 -3.39
CA TRP A 177 -1.69 7.79 -3.53
C TRP A 177 -1.11 7.04 -2.32
N SER A 178 -1.22 7.67 -1.16
CA SER A 178 -0.73 7.19 0.13
C SER A 178 -1.72 7.56 1.22
N SER A 179 -1.72 6.79 2.32
CA SER A 179 -2.46 7.14 3.54
C SER A 179 -1.78 8.23 4.38
N HIS A 180 -0.63 8.76 3.96
CA HIS A 180 0.10 9.81 4.69
C HIS A 180 -0.78 11.01 5.06
N MET A 181 -1.56 11.53 4.11
CA MET A 181 -2.43 12.69 4.34
C MET A 181 -3.45 12.43 5.46
N ASP A 182 -4.04 11.23 5.50
CA ASP A 182 -5.01 10.86 6.54
C ASP A 182 -4.35 10.77 7.92
N TYR A 183 -3.06 10.38 7.99
CA TYR A 183 -2.27 10.40 9.22
C TYR A 183 -1.88 11.81 9.69
N CYS A 184 -1.86 12.78 8.77
CA CYS A 184 -1.59 14.19 9.06
C CYS A 184 -2.86 15.01 9.39
N GLY A 185 -4.03 14.36 9.47
CA GLY A 185 -5.31 15.01 9.73
C GLY A 185 -5.98 15.60 8.49
N TRP A 186 -5.44 15.35 7.29
CA TRP A 186 -6.05 15.75 6.03
C TRP A 186 -6.82 14.59 5.42
N ARG A 187 -8.09 14.80 5.17
CA ARG A 187 -8.95 13.76 4.59
C ARG A 187 -8.58 13.50 3.13
N ASN A 188 -8.09 12.30 2.84
CA ASN A 188 -7.82 11.81 1.51
C ASN A 188 -8.64 10.52 1.22
N PHE A 189 -8.34 9.43 1.93
CA PHE A 189 -9.07 8.16 1.85
C PHE A 189 -9.39 7.60 3.23
N PRO A 190 -10.07 8.38 4.10
CA PRO A 190 -10.21 8.06 5.52
C PRO A 190 -10.98 6.77 5.81
N SER A 191 -11.82 6.31 4.88
CA SER A 191 -12.60 5.07 5.02
C SER A 191 -11.81 3.80 4.71
N VAL A 192 -10.61 3.92 4.15
CA VAL A 192 -9.78 2.77 3.75
C VAL A 192 -8.94 2.26 4.90
N THR A 193 -8.46 3.17 5.77
CA THR A 193 -7.51 2.84 6.82
C THR A 193 -8.14 2.84 8.22
N GLN A 194 -7.76 1.86 9.04
CA GLN A 194 -7.99 1.78 10.49
C GLN A 194 -6.76 2.35 11.20
N ARG A 195 -6.48 3.64 10.98
CA ARG A 195 -5.26 4.32 11.40
C ARG A 195 -5.22 4.66 12.88
N GLU A 196 -6.38 4.70 13.54
CA GLU A 196 -6.53 5.04 14.97
C GLU A 196 -5.59 4.20 15.82
N PHE A 197 -5.49 2.90 15.53
CA PHE A 197 -4.60 1.98 16.22
C PHE A 197 -3.13 2.44 16.24
N LEU A 198 -2.62 2.98 15.12
CA LEU A 198 -1.24 3.47 15.08
C LEU A 198 -1.12 4.91 15.56
N LEU A 199 -2.15 5.74 15.37
CA LEU A 199 -2.14 7.13 15.83
C LEU A 199 -2.05 7.22 17.36
N GLU A 200 -2.58 6.24 18.10
CA GLU A 200 -2.40 6.16 19.55
C GLU A 200 -0.91 6.08 19.95
N PHE A 201 -0.09 5.32 19.21
CA PHE A 201 1.36 5.24 19.45
C PHE A 201 2.10 6.54 19.09
N PHE A 202 1.52 7.38 18.26
CA PHE A 202 2.12 8.65 17.85
C PHE A 202 1.57 9.85 18.61
N ASP A 203 0.70 9.65 19.62
CA ASP A 203 -0.02 10.72 20.32
C ASP A 203 -0.78 11.63 19.35
N GLY A 204 -1.36 11.05 18.31
CA GLY A 204 -2.23 11.70 17.34
C GLY A 204 -1.54 12.30 16.12
N GLU A 205 -2.37 12.86 15.24
CA GLU A 205 -2.01 13.32 13.88
C GLU A 205 -0.93 14.42 13.90
N LYS A 206 -1.04 15.38 14.83
CA LYS A 206 -0.09 16.50 14.94
C LYS A 206 1.32 16.03 15.28
N ASN A 207 1.44 15.04 16.17
CA ASN A 207 2.72 14.49 16.57
C ASN A 207 3.26 13.55 15.50
N TYR A 208 2.39 12.78 14.84
CA TYR A 208 2.77 12.00 13.69
C TYR A 208 3.44 12.88 12.60
N ARG A 209 2.84 14.02 12.26
CA ARG A 209 3.39 14.95 11.26
C ARG A 209 4.76 15.51 11.64
N LYS A 210 4.97 15.83 12.92
CA LYS A 210 6.30 16.25 13.41
C LYS A 210 7.33 15.14 13.32
N SER A 211 6.91 13.93 13.67
CA SER A 211 7.79 12.76 13.72
C SER A 211 8.21 12.32 12.31
N ILE A 212 7.31 12.33 11.32
CA ILE A 212 7.69 12.02 9.94
C ILE A 212 8.62 13.07 9.35
N ALA A 213 8.46 14.36 9.69
CA ALA A 213 9.40 15.38 9.26
C ALA A 213 10.82 15.18 9.83
N LYS A 214 10.93 14.69 11.07
CA LYS A 214 12.21 14.28 11.66
C LYS A 214 12.74 13.03 10.96
N TRP A 215 11.88 12.04 10.70
CA TRP A 215 12.24 10.82 9.98
C TRP A 215 12.84 11.11 8.61
N VAL A 216 12.23 12.01 7.85
CA VAL A 216 12.70 12.42 6.50
C VAL A 216 14.11 13.00 6.57
N LYS A 217 14.40 13.88 7.52
CA LYS A 217 15.76 14.46 7.72
C LYS A 217 16.82 13.40 8.01
N GLU A 218 16.44 12.29 8.64
CA GLU A 218 17.33 11.19 9.01
C GLU A 218 17.14 9.95 8.11
N ARG A 219 16.46 10.10 6.97
CA ARG A 219 15.97 8.99 6.13
C ARG A 219 17.02 7.95 5.81
N SER A 220 18.21 8.36 5.37
CA SER A 220 19.27 7.42 5.00
C SER A 220 19.75 6.55 6.16
N LYS A 221 19.79 7.10 7.39
CA LYS A 221 20.13 6.37 8.61
C LYS A 221 18.99 5.43 9.04
N ASN A 222 17.76 5.91 8.95
CA ASN A 222 16.57 5.16 9.35
C ASN A 222 16.30 3.99 8.42
N LEU A 223 16.52 4.14 7.11
CA LEU A 223 16.40 3.05 6.14
C LEU A 223 17.40 1.92 6.40
N ARG A 224 18.63 2.22 6.87
CA ARG A 224 19.60 1.19 7.29
C ARG A 224 19.04 0.39 8.48
N LYS A 225 18.49 1.06 9.51
CA LYS A 225 17.90 0.38 10.67
C LYS A 225 16.76 -0.56 10.30
N ILE A 226 15.84 -0.13 9.42
CA ILE A 226 14.75 -0.99 8.96
C ILE A 226 15.31 -2.20 8.22
N ARG A 227 16.33 -2.04 7.40
CA ARG A 227 16.97 -3.13 6.68
C ARG A 227 17.63 -4.13 7.61
N ASP A 228 18.25 -3.67 8.69
CA ASP A 228 18.92 -4.51 9.67
C ASP A 228 17.93 -5.27 10.56
N VAL A 229 16.73 -4.70 10.81
CA VAL A 229 15.64 -5.30 11.58
C VAL A 229 14.76 -6.21 10.71
N ALA A 230 14.55 -5.84 9.47
CA ALA A 230 13.80 -6.65 8.51
C ALA A 230 14.75 -7.65 7.85
N LEU A 231 14.80 -8.86 8.40
CA LEU A 231 15.48 -10.05 7.88
C LEU A 231 15.81 -9.99 6.36
N GLU A 232 16.86 -10.65 5.93
CA GLU A 232 17.48 -10.72 4.59
C GLU A 232 16.54 -10.58 3.36
N GLU A 233 15.26 -10.90 3.47
CA GLU A 233 14.26 -10.74 2.40
C GLU A 233 13.95 -9.27 2.07
N PHE A 234 14.06 -8.35 3.03
CA PHE A 234 13.91 -6.91 2.82
C PHE A 234 15.13 -6.33 2.08
N ALA A 235 16.32 -6.84 2.39
CA ALA A 235 17.54 -6.42 1.75
C ALA A 235 17.57 -6.76 0.25
N ILE A 236 17.06 -7.93 -0.14
CA ILE A 236 17.00 -8.37 -1.54
C ILE A 236 16.05 -7.49 -2.35
N PHE A 237 14.90 -7.11 -1.79
CA PHE A 237 13.94 -6.25 -2.49
C PHE A 237 14.46 -4.82 -2.65
N PHE A 238 15.11 -4.29 -1.61
CA PHE A 238 15.68 -2.93 -1.61
C PHE A 238 16.90 -2.83 -2.54
N PHE A 239 17.78 -3.84 -2.53
CA PHE A 239 18.95 -3.90 -3.40
C PHE A 239 18.56 -3.91 -4.89
N VAL A 240 17.49 -4.62 -5.23
CA VAL A 240 16.98 -4.73 -6.61
C VAL A 240 16.29 -3.43 -7.09
N ILE A 241 15.68 -2.65 -6.18
CA ILE A 241 15.05 -1.36 -6.56
C ILE A 241 16.11 -0.26 -6.70
N THR A 242 17.07 -0.17 -5.75
CA THR A 242 17.99 0.97 -5.66
C THR A 242 19.24 0.79 -6.55
N PHE A 243 19.71 -0.42 -6.76
CA PHE A 243 20.96 -0.70 -7.50
C PHE A 243 20.77 -1.37 -8.87
N GLY A 244 19.56 -1.80 -9.20
CA GLY A 244 19.28 -2.39 -10.52
C GLY A 244 19.38 -1.41 -11.68
N SER A 245 19.46 -0.11 -11.42
CA SER A 245 19.65 0.91 -12.44
C SER A 245 21.12 1.32 -12.68
N GLN A 246 22.06 0.93 -11.80
CA GLN A 246 23.48 1.30 -11.97
C GLN A 246 24.38 0.17 -12.49
N LEU A 247 23.92 -1.08 -12.53
CA LEU A 247 24.73 -2.23 -12.97
C LEU A 247 24.60 -2.55 -14.46
N LEU A 248 23.85 -1.76 -15.24
CA LEU A 248 23.75 -1.91 -16.71
C LEU A 248 24.62 -0.92 -17.51
N LEU A 249 25.50 -0.16 -16.85
CA LEU A 249 26.36 0.83 -17.52
C LEU A 249 27.87 0.53 -17.40
N SER A 250 28.26 -0.69 -17.05
CA SER A 250 29.67 -1.06 -17.05
C SER A 250 29.88 -2.52 -17.46
N VAL A 251 29.61 -2.83 -18.71
CA VAL A 251 30.23 -3.92 -19.45
C VAL A 251 30.37 -3.42 -20.90
N ASP A 252 31.49 -2.78 -21.16
CA ASP A 252 32.14 -2.73 -22.44
C ASP A 252 33.41 -3.58 -22.33
#